data_5b2c8e96e32a5a48cb5998c20228eb0b
#
_entry.id   5b2c8e96e32a5a48cb5998c20228eb0b
#
_cell.length_a   1.000
_cell.length_b   1.000
_cell.length_c   1.000
_cell.angle_alpha   90.00
_cell.angle_beta   90.00
_cell.angle_gamma   90.00
#
_symmetry.space_group_name_H-M   'P 1'
#
loop_
_entity.id
_entity.type
_entity.pdbx_description
1 polymer ?
#
loop_
_entity_poly.entity_id
_entity_poly.type
_entity_poly.pdbx_seq_one_letter_code
_entity_poly.pdbx_strand_id
1 'polypeptide(L)'
;MRALQRLGAEHAMVVYGKDGMDEVSLGAATVVGELKNGEITEYEIHPEDFDMPMASNRALRVETPEQSKAMLLGVLDNQPGAARDIVILNAGAALYAANVADSIKAGIVLARAALESGAAKARLQQLISTTQKLAA
;
A
#
# COMPACT_ATOMS: atom_id res chain seq x y z
N MET A 1 -3.76 -2.70 -18.10
CA MET A 1 -2.33 -2.68 -18.49
C MET A 1 -2.06 -2.13 -19.91
N ARG A 2 -2.67 -2.66 -20.99
CA ARG A 2 -2.40 -2.20 -22.39
C ARG A 2 -2.59 -0.70 -22.62
N ALA A 3 -3.55 -0.06 -21.94
CA ALA A 3 -3.75 1.39 -22.04
C ALA A 3 -2.57 2.15 -21.44
N LEU A 4 -2.10 1.75 -20.24
CA LEU A 4 -0.93 2.35 -19.58
C LEU A 4 0.35 2.20 -20.42
N GLN A 5 0.55 1.02 -21.03
CA GLN A 5 1.66 0.78 -21.95
C GLN A 5 1.62 1.74 -23.16
N ARG A 6 0.44 1.92 -23.77
CA ARG A 6 0.27 2.85 -24.92
C ARG A 6 0.45 4.32 -24.53
N LEU A 7 0.17 4.66 -23.28
CA LEU A 7 0.38 6.01 -22.73
C LEU A 7 1.84 6.26 -22.30
N GLY A 8 2.72 5.26 -22.46
CA GLY A 8 4.15 5.41 -22.18
C GLY A 8 4.54 5.18 -20.73
N ALA A 9 3.71 4.51 -19.93
CA ALA A 9 4.13 4.09 -18.59
C ALA A 9 5.30 3.11 -18.69
N GLU A 10 6.35 3.30 -17.89
CA GLU A 10 7.53 2.45 -17.85
C GLU A 10 7.37 1.28 -16.88
N HIS A 11 6.79 1.56 -15.72
CA HIS A 11 6.45 0.59 -14.70
C HIS A 11 5.11 0.93 -14.08
N ALA A 12 4.19 -0.02 -14.03
CA ALA A 12 2.87 0.16 -13.42
C ALA A 12 2.33 -1.18 -12.94
N MET A 13 1.60 -1.15 -11.84
CA MET A 13 0.86 -2.30 -11.32
C MET A 13 -0.63 -1.95 -11.26
N VAL A 14 -1.47 -2.90 -11.67
CA VAL A 14 -2.92 -2.87 -11.45
C VAL A 14 -3.26 -4.10 -10.63
N VAL A 15 -3.89 -3.90 -9.49
CA VAL A 15 -4.15 -4.96 -8.50
C VAL A 15 -5.64 -5.14 -8.27
N TYR A 16 -6.04 -6.36 -7.91
CA TYR A 16 -7.41 -6.73 -7.57
C TYR A 16 -7.40 -7.86 -6.56
N GLY A 17 -7.88 -7.61 -5.36
CA GLY A 17 -8.08 -8.62 -4.31
C GLY A 17 -9.25 -9.54 -4.66
N LYS A 18 -9.07 -10.87 -4.61
CA LYS A 18 -10.14 -11.85 -4.92
C LYS A 18 -11.32 -11.82 -3.92
N ASP A 19 -11.18 -11.10 -2.83
CA ASP A 19 -12.24 -10.79 -1.87
C ASP A 19 -13.00 -9.48 -2.18
N GLY A 20 -12.72 -8.87 -3.34
CA GLY A 20 -13.35 -7.64 -3.81
C GLY A 20 -12.65 -6.36 -3.37
N MET A 21 -11.46 -6.45 -2.76
CA MET A 21 -10.66 -5.27 -2.42
C MET A 21 -10.00 -4.69 -3.67
N ASP A 22 -10.01 -3.37 -3.79
CA ASP A 22 -9.37 -2.62 -4.88
C ASP A 22 -7.88 -2.33 -4.64
N GLU A 23 -7.29 -2.96 -3.61
CA GLU A 23 -5.89 -2.90 -3.22
C GLU A 23 -5.33 -4.32 -3.05
N VAL A 24 -4.03 -4.43 -2.70
CA VAL A 24 -3.44 -5.70 -2.29
C VAL A 24 -4.06 -6.14 -0.97
N SER A 25 -4.75 -7.27 -0.97
CA SER A 25 -5.52 -7.77 0.17
C SER A 25 -4.66 -8.55 1.17
N LEU A 26 -5.02 -8.46 2.46
CA LEU A 26 -4.56 -9.41 3.49
C LEU A 26 -5.52 -10.60 3.64
N GLY A 27 -6.73 -10.53 3.09
CA GLY A 27 -7.78 -11.54 3.30
C GLY A 27 -7.87 -12.60 2.21
N ALA A 28 -7.22 -12.38 1.08
CA ALA A 28 -7.26 -13.26 -0.10
C ALA A 28 -6.06 -13.06 -1.00
N ALA A 29 -5.93 -13.92 -2.00
CA ALA A 29 -5.03 -13.71 -3.12
C ALA A 29 -5.35 -12.39 -3.83
N THR A 30 -4.35 -11.72 -4.35
CA THR A 30 -4.47 -10.54 -5.19
C THR A 30 -3.95 -10.85 -6.58
N VAL A 31 -4.77 -10.61 -7.60
CA VAL A 31 -4.32 -10.64 -9.01
C VAL A 31 -3.57 -9.36 -9.30
N VAL A 32 -2.41 -9.49 -9.91
CA VAL A 32 -1.53 -8.39 -10.29
C VAL A 32 -1.33 -8.41 -11.80
N GLY A 33 -1.71 -7.33 -12.48
CA GLY A 33 -1.23 -7.03 -13.81
C GLY A 33 -0.05 -6.07 -13.70
N GLU A 34 1.11 -6.46 -14.16
CA GLU A 34 2.33 -5.64 -14.13
C GLU A 34 2.77 -5.28 -15.55
N LEU A 35 3.09 -4.01 -15.75
CA LEU A 35 3.85 -3.51 -16.89
C LEU A 35 5.24 -3.15 -16.38
N LYS A 36 6.26 -3.77 -16.93
CA LYS A 36 7.66 -3.46 -16.62
C LYS A 36 8.54 -3.72 -17.85
N ASN A 37 9.45 -2.79 -18.15
CA ASN A 37 10.35 -2.89 -19.31
C ASN A 37 9.62 -3.16 -20.65
N GLY A 38 8.41 -2.61 -20.82
CA GLY A 38 7.60 -2.81 -22.01
C GLY A 38 6.83 -4.12 -22.08
N GLU A 39 6.99 -5.01 -21.12
CA GLU A 39 6.29 -6.29 -21.04
C GLU A 39 5.12 -6.22 -20.06
N ILE A 40 4.03 -6.90 -20.38
CA ILE A 40 2.87 -7.06 -19.51
C ILE A 40 2.83 -8.50 -19.02
N THR A 41 2.87 -8.68 -17.70
CA THR A 41 2.71 -9.97 -17.04
C THR A 41 1.49 -9.95 -16.12
N GLU A 42 0.90 -11.11 -15.87
CA GLU A 42 -0.19 -11.29 -14.92
C GLU A 42 0.15 -12.45 -13.99
N TYR A 43 0.01 -12.22 -12.69
CA TYR A 43 0.31 -13.22 -11.66
C TYR A 43 -0.53 -12.97 -10.40
N GLU A 44 -0.47 -13.90 -9.46
CA GLU A 44 -1.12 -13.77 -8.15
C GLU A 44 -0.08 -13.67 -7.06
N ILE A 45 -0.41 -12.91 -6.03
CA ILE A 45 0.36 -12.80 -4.79
C ILE A 45 -0.55 -13.05 -3.59
N HIS A 46 0.06 -13.58 -2.53
CA HIS A 46 -0.57 -13.80 -1.24
C HIS A 46 0.18 -13.05 -0.13
N PRO A 47 -0.47 -12.61 0.96
CA PRO A 47 0.22 -12.01 2.11
C PRO A 47 1.32 -12.91 2.67
N GLU A 48 1.10 -14.22 2.66
CA GLU A 48 2.04 -15.23 3.15
C GLU A 48 3.35 -15.30 2.34
N ASP A 49 3.33 -14.89 1.05
CA ASP A 49 4.55 -14.76 0.22
C ASP A 49 5.52 -13.70 0.80
N PHE A 50 5.01 -12.84 1.67
CA PHE A 50 5.73 -11.74 2.32
C PHE A 50 5.85 -11.92 3.83
N ASP A 51 5.66 -13.12 4.33
CA ASP A 51 5.71 -13.45 5.76
C ASP A 51 4.67 -12.65 6.59
N MET A 52 3.53 -12.31 5.98
CA MET A 52 2.40 -11.62 6.63
C MET A 52 1.25 -12.58 6.90
N PRO A 53 0.63 -12.55 8.09
CA PRO A 53 -0.52 -13.39 8.37
C PRO A 53 -1.74 -12.93 7.57
N MET A 54 -2.56 -13.89 7.14
CA MET A 54 -3.88 -13.60 6.58
C MET A 54 -4.75 -12.91 7.63
N ALA A 55 -5.49 -11.88 7.21
CA ALA A 55 -6.41 -11.14 8.06
C ALA A 55 -7.71 -10.82 7.32
N SER A 56 -8.83 -10.99 8.01
CA SER A 56 -10.14 -10.67 7.43
C SER A 56 -10.30 -9.16 7.24
N ASN A 57 -10.87 -8.74 6.10
CA ASN A 57 -11.25 -7.36 5.81
C ASN A 57 -12.22 -6.76 6.83
N ARG A 58 -12.89 -7.58 7.64
CA ARG A 58 -13.74 -7.10 8.75
C ARG A 58 -12.93 -6.28 9.77
N ALA A 59 -11.65 -6.62 9.98
CA ALA A 59 -10.77 -5.89 10.88
C ALA A 59 -10.42 -4.46 10.42
N LEU A 60 -10.69 -4.16 9.14
CA LEU A 60 -10.40 -2.86 8.51
C LEU A 60 -11.65 -1.99 8.35
N ARG A 61 -12.83 -2.50 8.70
CA ARG A 61 -14.07 -1.75 8.55
C ARG A 61 -14.17 -0.66 9.59
N VAL A 62 -14.57 0.52 9.14
CA VAL A 62 -14.88 1.69 9.95
C VAL A 62 -16.25 2.24 9.55
N GLU A 63 -16.97 2.81 10.48
CA GLU A 63 -18.33 3.33 10.26
C GLU A 63 -18.37 4.85 10.24
N THR A 64 -17.36 5.51 10.83
CA THR A 64 -17.30 6.97 10.95
C THR A 64 -15.94 7.52 10.52
N PRO A 65 -15.89 8.81 10.09
CA PRO A 65 -14.62 9.49 9.80
C PRO A 65 -13.67 9.50 10.99
N GLU A 66 -14.18 9.60 12.21
CA GLU A 66 -13.38 9.61 13.45
C GLU A 66 -12.69 8.25 13.66
N GLN A 67 -13.42 7.15 13.42
CA GLN A 67 -12.84 5.80 13.49
C GLN A 67 -11.76 5.62 12.41
N SER A 68 -12.03 6.08 11.17
CA SER A 68 -11.06 6.04 10.09
C SER A 68 -9.78 6.82 10.44
N LYS A 69 -9.94 8.05 10.95
CA LYS A 69 -8.82 8.87 11.41
C LYS A 69 -8.04 8.21 12.53
N ALA A 70 -8.72 7.62 13.51
CA ALA A 70 -8.06 6.93 14.63
C ALA A 70 -7.25 5.72 14.13
N MET A 71 -7.82 4.92 13.22
CA MET A 71 -7.14 3.79 12.59
C MET A 71 -5.90 4.25 11.82
N LEU A 72 -6.01 5.29 10.98
CA LEU A 72 -4.89 5.86 10.22
C LEU A 72 -3.77 6.35 11.14
N LEU A 73 -4.10 7.08 12.21
CA LEU A 73 -3.11 7.55 13.18
C LEU A 73 -2.45 6.39 13.92
N GLY A 74 -3.18 5.34 14.26
CA GLY A 74 -2.65 4.11 14.84
C GLY A 74 -1.62 3.43 13.92
N VAL A 75 -1.88 3.38 12.62
CA VAL A 75 -0.91 2.88 11.63
C VAL A 75 0.36 3.73 11.63
N LEU A 76 0.22 5.06 11.58
CA LEU A 76 1.36 5.99 11.59
C LEU A 76 2.14 6.00 12.92
N ASP A 77 1.50 5.55 14.01
CA ASP A 77 2.13 5.29 15.31
C ASP A 77 2.72 3.86 15.41
N ASN A 78 2.78 3.16 14.28
CA ASN A 78 3.30 1.79 14.16
C ASN A 78 2.60 0.78 15.08
N GLN A 79 1.32 0.97 15.39
CA GLN A 79 0.55 0.04 16.22
C GLN A 79 0.35 -1.29 15.48
N PRO A 80 0.71 -2.44 16.07
CA PRO A 80 0.53 -3.75 15.44
C PRO A 80 -0.93 -4.05 15.12
N GLY A 81 -1.18 -4.71 13.99
CA GLY A 81 -2.52 -5.16 13.59
C GLY A 81 -2.73 -5.11 12.08
N ALA A 82 -3.88 -5.62 11.63
CA ALA A 82 -4.22 -5.75 10.22
C ALA A 82 -4.16 -4.42 9.46
N ALA A 83 -4.56 -3.30 10.09
CA ALA A 83 -4.51 -1.97 9.47
C ALA A 83 -3.06 -1.55 9.15
N ARG A 84 -2.12 -1.78 10.06
CA ARG A 84 -0.71 -1.52 9.80
C ARG A 84 -0.16 -2.45 8.71
N ASP A 85 -0.47 -3.72 8.80
CA ASP A 85 0.09 -4.73 7.89
C ASP A 85 -0.40 -4.52 6.45
N ILE A 86 -1.67 -4.19 6.22
CA ILE A 86 -2.16 -3.89 4.87
C ILE A 86 -1.53 -2.61 4.30
N VAL A 87 -1.32 -1.58 5.11
CA VAL A 87 -0.64 -0.35 4.67
C VAL A 87 0.80 -0.64 4.31
N ILE A 88 1.52 -1.45 5.09
CA ILE A 88 2.90 -1.85 4.79
C ILE A 88 2.96 -2.66 3.48
N LEU A 89 2.02 -3.59 3.27
CA LEU A 89 1.96 -4.41 2.06
C LEU A 89 1.73 -3.56 0.80
N ASN A 90 0.72 -2.69 0.84
CA ASN A 90 0.40 -1.80 -0.28
C ASN A 90 1.49 -0.74 -0.52
N ALA A 91 2.07 -0.16 0.54
CA ALA A 91 3.21 0.74 0.41
C ALA A 91 4.43 0.04 -0.19
N GLY A 92 4.68 -1.23 0.17
CA GLY A 92 5.74 -2.05 -0.41
C GLY A 92 5.55 -2.25 -1.91
N ALA A 93 4.32 -2.57 -2.34
CA ALA A 93 3.97 -2.69 -3.76
C ALA A 93 4.14 -1.35 -4.51
N ALA A 94 3.72 -0.23 -3.89
CA ALA A 94 3.89 1.11 -4.46
C ALA A 94 5.37 1.51 -4.60
N LEU A 95 6.22 1.20 -3.62
CA LEU A 95 7.66 1.47 -3.67
C LEU A 95 8.35 0.64 -4.77
N TYR A 96 7.89 -0.59 -4.99
CA TYR A 96 8.35 -1.43 -6.09
C TYR A 96 7.92 -0.85 -7.44
N ALA A 97 6.64 -0.51 -7.61
CA ALA A 97 6.13 0.11 -8.85
C ALA A 97 6.81 1.45 -9.17
N ALA A 98 7.23 2.20 -8.14
CA ALA A 98 7.99 3.45 -8.29
C ALA A 98 9.49 3.23 -8.55
N ASN A 99 9.98 2.00 -8.70
CA ASN A 99 11.39 1.64 -8.85
C ASN A 99 12.30 2.15 -7.69
N VAL A 100 11.72 2.36 -6.50
CA VAL A 100 12.45 2.69 -5.26
C VAL A 100 12.97 1.42 -4.59
N ALA A 101 12.31 0.29 -4.84
CA ALA A 101 12.69 -1.02 -4.37
C ALA A 101 12.75 -2.02 -5.54
N ASP A 102 13.62 -3.01 -5.46
CA ASP A 102 13.82 -4.01 -6.52
C ASP A 102 12.75 -5.13 -6.52
N SER A 103 11.96 -5.22 -5.45
CA SER A 103 10.86 -6.17 -5.29
C SER A 103 9.83 -5.64 -4.29
N ILE A 104 8.61 -6.22 -4.30
CA ILE A 104 7.59 -5.92 -3.28
C ILE A 104 8.13 -6.22 -1.88
N LYS A 105 8.85 -7.35 -1.69
CA LYS A 105 9.45 -7.71 -0.40
C LYS A 105 10.45 -6.67 0.09
N ALA A 106 11.30 -6.15 -0.77
CA ALA A 106 12.23 -5.05 -0.44
C ALA A 106 11.47 -3.76 -0.11
N GLY A 107 10.42 -3.44 -0.87
CA GLY A 107 9.54 -2.31 -0.59
C GLY A 107 8.85 -2.39 0.78
N ILE A 108 8.41 -3.59 1.18
CA ILE A 108 7.83 -3.85 2.51
C ILE A 108 8.84 -3.52 3.63
N VAL A 109 10.11 -3.87 3.46
CA VAL A 109 11.16 -3.52 4.44
C VAL A 109 11.28 -2.01 4.58
N LEU A 110 11.29 -1.27 3.46
CA LEU A 110 11.34 0.19 3.47
C LEU A 110 10.09 0.82 4.09
N ALA A 111 8.91 0.28 3.79
CA ALA A 111 7.65 0.75 4.38
C ALA A 111 7.62 0.56 5.92
N ARG A 112 8.09 -0.59 6.42
CA ARG A 112 8.24 -0.83 7.86
C ARG A 112 9.17 0.20 8.50
N ALA A 113 10.35 0.42 7.94
CA ALA A 113 11.32 1.38 8.43
C ALA A 113 10.75 2.82 8.47
N ALA A 114 9.93 3.20 7.48
CA ALA A 114 9.28 4.51 7.44
C ALA A 114 8.25 4.71 8.58
N LEU A 115 7.54 3.66 8.98
CA LEU A 115 6.64 3.70 10.14
C LEU A 115 7.43 3.69 11.46
N GLU A 116 8.40 2.79 11.60
CA GLU A 116 9.22 2.64 12.81
C GLU A 116 9.99 3.92 13.15
N SER A 117 10.53 4.60 12.15
CA SER A 117 11.24 5.89 12.34
C SER A 117 10.33 7.09 12.57
N GLY A 118 9.01 6.96 12.39
CA GLY A 118 8.07 8.08 12.40
C GLY A 118 8.11 8.96 11.17
N ALA A 119 8.90 8.64 10.14
CA ALA A 119 9.03 9.44 8.93
C ALA A 119 7.70 9.60 8.18
N ALA A 120 6.88 8.54 8.12
CA ALA A 120 5.55 8.59 7.50
C ALA A 120 4.62 9.57 8.25
N LYS A 121 4.61 9.55 9.58
CA LYS A 121 3.84 10.49 10.41
C LYS A 121 4.29 11.92 10.23
N ALA A 122 5.60 12.16 10.13
CA ALA A 122 6.15 13.49 9.87
C ALA A 122 5.69 14.05 8.52
N ARG A 123 5.55 13.21 7.49
CA ARG A 123 5.01 13.62 6.18
C ARG A 123 3.54 14.03 6.24
N LEU A 124 2.70 13.32 7.01
CA LEU A 124 1.33 13.75 7.24
C LEU A 124 1.28 15.14 7.91
N GLN A 125 2.09 15.38 8.93
CA GLN A 125 2.14 16.69 9.60
C GLN A 125 2.60 17.80 8.63
N GLN A 126 3.57 17.51 7.78
CA GLN A 126 4.02 18.45 6.73
C GLN A 126 2.89 18.75 5.74
N LEU A 127 2.14 17.74 5.29
CA LEU A 127 0.99 17.93 4.41
C LEU A 127 -0.05 18.84 5.07
N ILE A 128 -0.46 18.56 6.31
CA ILE A 128 -1.42 19.36 7.06
C ILE A 128 -0.96 20.81 7.16
N SER A 129 0.27 21.05 7.59
CA SER A 129 0.79 22.42 7.76
C SER A 129 0.88 23.17 6.45
N THR A 130 1.24 22.49 5.35
CA THR A 130 1.34 23.11 4.02
C THR A 130 -0.02 23.47 3.47
N THR A 131 -0.99 22.56 3.55
CA THR A 131 -2.35 22.82 3.05
C THR A 131 -3.06 23.92 3.84
N GLN A 132 -2.86 23.98 5.15
CA GLN A 132 -3.40 25.07 5.97
C GLN A 132 -2.80 26.43 5.61
N LYS A 133 -1.50 26.51 5.31
CA LYS A 133 -0.85 27.75 4.86
C LYS A 133 -1.35 28.23 3.49
N LEU A 134 -1.68 27.28 2.59
CA LEU A 134 -2.17 27.63 1.26
C LEU A 134 -3.66 28.00 1.25
N ALA A 135 -4.40 27.65 2.28
CA ALA A 135 -5.83 27.96 2.45
C ALA A 135 -6.07 29.31 3.19
N ALA A 136 -5.04 29.92 3.74
CA ALA A 136 -5.08 31.23 4.42
C ALA A 136 -4.79 32.35 3.45
#